data_fe50dda659c5f217e6c1337718027b89
#
_entry.id   fe50dda659c5f217e6c1337718027b89
#
_cell.length_a   1.000
_cell.length_b   1.000
_cell.length_c   1.000
_cell.angle_alpha   90.00
_cell.angle_beta   90.00
_cell.angle_gamma   90.00
#
_symmetry.space_group_name_H-M   'P 1'
#
loop_
_entity.id
_entity.type
_entity.pdbx_description
1 polymer ?
#
loop_
_entity_poly.entity_id
_entity_poly.type
_entity_poly.pdbx_seq_one_letter_code
_entity_poly.pdbx_strand_id
1 'polypeptide(L)'
;MEHLWKDPVERMPEMQRLQGSFYVCAQGGGRWPQVINIWDIGSKGWEGWAKNVDRLNLKRRKAFYGDWWDTAAQWRTGGFDRLCGAAPGSPSTAEIAHQGITGTLFVHQLLTVRPGTPLDYLATVVEQQVPLWGEYGHRATGIYEVLGNQHEVVVVWATSIAGQTGLRAARDAARGLSDEVEGDDRLVAWEQRSAAF
;
A
#
# COMPACT_ATOMS: atom_id res chain seq x y z
N MET A 1 15.46 8.32 11.12
CA MET A 1 14.49 8.45 10.02
C MET A 1 14.32 9.88 9.56
N GLU A 2 14.27 10.88 10.42
CA GLU A 2 14.18 12.30 10.03
C GLU A 2 15.31 12.77 9.09
N HIS A 3 16.52 12.26 9.25
CA HIS A 3 17.66 12.63 8.38
C HIS A 3 17.57 12.11 6.94
N LEU A 4 16.80 11.06 6.69
CA LEU A 4 16.55 10.56 5.32
C LEU A 4 15.56 11.42 4.55
N TRP A 5 14.73 12.20 5.24
CA TRP A 5 13.61 12.92 4.65
C TRP A 5 13.94 14.33 4.19
N LYS A 6 14.81 15.02 4.94
CA LYS A 6 15.11 16.44 4.66
C LYS A 6 16.20 16.65 3.60
N ASP A 7 17.15 15.73 3.51
CA ASP A 7 18.33 15.91 2.65
C ASP A 7 18.20 15.37 1.22
N PRO A 8 17.59 14.20 0.95
CA PRO A 8 17.59 13.63 -0.39
C PRO A 8 16.58 14.25 -1.35
N VAL A 9 15.43 14.73 -0.84
CA VAL A 9 14.36 15.28 -1.70
C VAL A 9 14.76 16.64 -2.27
N GLU A 10 15.47 17.46 -1.50
CA GLU A 10 15.95 18.77 -1.96
C GLU A 10 17.16 18.65 -2.88
N ARG A 11 18.05 17.68 -2.62
CA ARG A 11 19.30 17.51 -3.38
C ARG A 11 19.16 16.65 -4.63
N MET A 12 18.11 15.86 -4.76
CA MET A 12 17.93 14.93 -5.88
C MET A 12 16.46 14.85 -6.33
N PRO A 13 15.98 15.86 -7.08
CA PRO A 13 14.59 15.92 -7.53
C PRO A 13 14.17 14.77 -8.46
N GLU A 14 15.12 13.96 -8.93
CA GLU A 14 14.87 12.77 -9.76
C GLU A 14 14.72 11.49 -8.93
N MET A 15 14.85 11.57 -7.61
CA MET A 15 14.72 10.39 -6.74
C MET A 15 13.28 9.95 -6.57
N GLN A 16 13.17 8.65 -6.27
CA GLN A 16 11.97 8.05 -5.75
C GLN A 16 11.44 8.86 -4.56
N ARG A 17 10.14 9.11 -4.56
CA ARG A 17 9.45 9.76 -3.44
C ARG A 17 8.86 8.70 -2.54
N LEU A 18 9.12 8.79 -1.25
CA LEU A 18 8.45 7.92 -0.29
C LEU A 18 7.01 8.41 -0.12
N GLN A 19 6.07 7.61 -0.58
CA GLN A 19 4.64 7.86 -0.40
C GLN A 19 4.22 7.61 1.04
N GLY A 20 4.78 6.58 1.68
CA GLY A 20 4.51 6.26 3.06
C GLY A 20 5.47 5.22 3.63
N SER A 21 5.66 5.28 4.94
CA SER A 21 6.38 4.29 5.74
C SER A 21 5.48 3.86 6.89
N PHE A 22 5.15 2.58 6.92
CA PHE A 22 4.14 2.02 7.81
C PHE A 22 4.76 0.96 8.70
N TYR A 23 4.57 1.11 10.01
CA TYR A 23 4.92 0.07 10.96
C TYR A 23 3.74 -0.89 11.12
N VAL A 24 3.99 -2.17 10.91
CA VAL A 24 2.96 -3.20 11.14
C VAL A 24 2.77 -3.36 12.63
N CYS A 25 1.60 -2.99 13.14
CA CYS A 25 1.29 -3.08 14.56
C CYS A 25 1.06 -4.55 14.99
N ALA A 26 1.42 -4.84 16.24
CA ALA A 26 1.04 -6.09 16.87
C ALA A 26 -0.50 -6.23 16.87
N GLN A 27 -1.02 -7.44 16.65
CA GLN A 27 -2.46 -7.74 16.50
C GLN A 27 -3.10 -7.16 15.22
N GLY A 28 -2.33 -6.52 14.33
CA GLY A 28 -2.82 -5.97 13.07
C GLY A 28 -3.06 -7.01 11.97
N GLY A 29 -2.79 -8.29 12.23
CA GLY A 29 -2.96 -9.37 11.27
C GLY A 29 -1.81 -9.54 10.28
N GLY A 30 -0.81 -8.66 10.30
CA GLY A 30 0.38 -8.73 9.47
C GLY A 30 1.58 -9.40 10.17
N ARG A 31 2.67 -9.53 9.43
CA ARG A 31 3.94 -10.03 9.99
C ARG A 31 4.56 -8.97 10.89
N TRP A 32 4.72 -9.25 12.16
CA TRP A 32 5.27 -8.33 13.15
C TRP A 32 6.62 -8.82 13.70
N PRO A 33 7.60 -7.93 14.00
CA PRO A 33 7.65 -6.53 13.60
C PRO A 33 8.07 -6.39 12.14
N GLN A 34 7.43 -5.48 11.41
CA GLN A 34 7.75 -5.20 10.01
C GLN A 34 7.52 -3.72 9.72
N VAL A 35 8.33 -3.16 8.82
CA VAL A 35 8.09 -1.84 8.21
C VAL A 35 7.83 -2.03 6.73
N ILE A 36 6.78 -1.40 6.23
CA ILE A 36 6.42 -1.38 4.82
C ILE A 36 6.65 0.04 4.31
N ASN A 37 7.49 0.17 3.28
CA ASN A 37 7.73 1.43 2.62
C ASN A 37 7.14 1.38 1.21
N ILE A 38 6.40 2.40 0.82
CA ILE A 38 5.87 2.57 -0.53
C ILE A 38 6.61 3.74 -1.19
N TRP A 39 7.31 3.45 -2.27
CA TRP A 39 8.11 4.41 -3.02
C TRP A 39 7.50 4.66 -4.38
N ASP A 40 7.18 5.91 -4.68
CA ASP A 40 6.84 6.35 -6.02
C ASP A 40 8.13 6.51 -6.84
N ILE A 41 8.24 5.81 -7.96
CA ILE A 41 9.41 5.88 -8.86
C ILE A 41 9.49 7.20 -9.64
N GLY A 42 8.51 8.05 -9.48
CA GLY A 42 8.47 9.42 -9.97
C GLY A 42 7.96 9.57 -11.41
N SER A 43 7.85 10.83 -11.83
CA SER A 43 7.24 11.23 -13.10
C SER A 43 8.00 10.79 -14.36
N LYS A 44 9.25 10.35 -14.20
CA LYS A 44 10.07 9.82 -15.32
C LYS A 44 9.85 8.32 -15.56
N GLY A 45 8.96 7.69 -14.81
CA GLY A 45 8.58 6.29 -14.99
C GLY A 45 9.77 5.35 -15.06
N TRP A 46 9.76 4.46 -16.05
CA TRP A 46 10.80 3.43 -16.22
C TRP A 46 12.20 3.96 -16.46
N GLU A 47 12.36 5.10 -17.16
CA GLU A 47 13.66 5.72 -17.35
C GLU A 47 14.24 6.23 -16.02
N GLY A 48 13.41 6.86 -15.20
CA GLY A 48 13.80 7.31 -13.87
C GLY A 48 14.16 6.15 -12.95
N TRP A 49 13.35 5.08 -12.98
CA TRP A 49 13.62 3.86 -12.24
C TRP A 49 14.96 3.22 -12.65
N ALA A 50 15.23 3.06 -13.96
CA ALA A 50 16.47 2.48 -14.45
C ALA A 50 17.69 3.29 -13.98
N LYS A 51 17.64 4.63 -14.10
CA LYS A 51 18.71 5.50 -13.61
C LYS A 51 18.96 5.38 -12.10
N ASN A 52 17.90 5.19 -11.32
CA ASN A 52 18.00 4.99 -9.87
C ASN A 52 18.63 3.64 -9.55
N VAL A 53 18.20 2.56 -10.23
CA VAL A 53 18.76 1.22 -10.04
C VAL A 53 20.26 1.22 -10.36
N ASP A 54 20.66 1.79 -11.48
CA ASP A 54 22.08 1.92 -11.87
C ASP A 54 22.87 2.70 -10.82
N ARG A 55 22.35 3.83 -10.36
CA ARG A 55 23.01 4.65 -9.35
C ARG A 55 23.17 3.92 -8.02
N LEU A 56 22.15 3.24 -7.55
CA LEU A 56 22.16 2.50 -6.29
C LEU A 56 23.10 1.30 -6.36
N ASN A 57 23.15 0.59 -7.48
CA ASN A 57 23.98 -0.60 -7.62
C ASN A 57 25.44 -0.30 -8.00
N LEU A 58 25.68 0.63 -8.91
CA LEU A 58 27.02 0.97 -9.40
C LEU A 58 27.80 1.87 -8.42
N LYS A 59 27.11 2.72 -7.67
CA LYS A 59 27.73 3.69 -6.73
C LYS A 59 27.55 3.32 -5.25
N ARG A 60 26.98 2.16 -4.96
CA ARG A 60 26.58 1.72 -3.62
C ARG A 60 27.69 1.81 -2.57
N ARG A 61 28.95 1.58 -2.94
CA ARG A 61 30.09 1.59 -2.01
C ARG A 61 30.71 2.97 -1.76
N LYS A 62 30.29 4.01 -2.48
CA LYS A 62 30.89 5.36 -2.38
C LYS A 62 29.89 6.46 -2.06
N ALA A 63 28.63 6.16 -1.90
CA ALA A 63 27.59 7.13 -1.66
C ALA A 63 27.17 7.12 -0.17
N PHE A 64 26.75 8.26 0.32
CA PHE A 64 26.10 8.50 1.61
C PHE A 64 25.14 7.36 2.06
N TYR A 65 24.50 6.68 1.12
CA TYR A 65 23.64 5.53 1.40
C TYR A 65 24.39 4.25 1.78
N GLY A 66 25.65 4.09 1.45
CA GLY A 66 26.44 2.91 1.83
C GLY A 66 26.54 2.78 3.34
N ASP A 67 26.99 3.84 4.00
CA ASP A 67 27.13 3.87 5.48
C ASP A 67 25.79 3.69 6.17
N TRP A 68 24.71 4.30 5.60
CA TRP A 68 23.37 4.12 6.14
C TRP A 68 22.87 2.67 6.01
N TRP A 69 23.10 2.04 4.85
CA TRP A 69 22.72 0.64 4.64
C TRP A 69 23.51 -0.31 5.53
N ASP A 70 24.79 -0.07 5.71
CA ASP A 70 25.65 -0.87 6.59
C ASP A 70 25.20 -0.73 8.06
N THR A 71 24.82 0.46 8.47
CA THR A 71 24.23 0.67 9.79
C THR A 71 22.85 0.02 9.91
N ALA A 72 21.99 0.21 8.93
CA ALA A 72 20.64 -0.36 8.92
C ALA A 72 20.66 -1.90 8.90
N ALA A 73 21.66 -2.52 8.26
CA ALA A 73 21.81 -3.98 8.19
C ALA A 73 21.99 -4.61 9.58
N GLN A 74 22.54 -3.88 10.55
CA GLN A 74 22.70 -4.36 11.92
C GLN A 74 21.36 -4.56 12.66
N TRP A 75 20.30 -3.91 12.19
CA TRP A 75 18.97 -3.91 12.81
C TRP A 75 17.90 -4.60 11.95
N ARG A 76 18.28 -5.11 10.79
CA ARG A 76 17.36 -5.73 9.82
C ARG A 76 17.69 -7.19 9.64
N THR A 77 16.65 -8.01 9.61
CA THR A 77 16.77 -9.45 9.34
C THR A 77 16.56 -9.78 7.85
N GLY A 78 16.46 -8.77 7.00
CA GLY A 78 16.21 -8.90 5.58
C GLY A 78 14.99 -8.11 5.13
N GLY A 79 14.59 -8.33 3.90
CA GLY A 79 13.43 -7.71 3.27
C GLY A 79 13.27 -8.21 1.84
N PHE A 80 12.17 -7.85 1.23
CA PHE A 80 11.91 -8.07 -0.18
C PHE A 80 11.13 -6.89 -0.73
N ASP A 81 11.29 -6.63 -2.02
CA ASP A 81 10.64 -5.55 -2.72
C ASP A 81 9.59 -6.10 -3.69
N ARG A 82 8.53 -5.35 -3.92
CA ARG A 82 7.60 -5.53 -5.02
C ARG A 82 7.69 -4.33 -5.95
N LEU A 83 7.89 -4.59 -7.21
CA LEU A 83 7.72 -3.59 -8.24
C LEU A 83 6.26 -3.61 -8.67
N CYS A 84 5.58 -2.49 -8.51
CA CYS A 84 4.14 -2.41 -8.71
C CYS A 84 3.77 -1.46 -9.83
N GLY A 85 2.72 -1.81 -10.59
CA GLY A 85 2.03 -0.94 -11.53
C GLY A 85 0.75 -0.40 -10.90
N ALA A 86 0.51 0.91 -11.01
CA ALA A 86 -0.74 1.49 -10.56
C ALA A 86 -1.87 1.08 -11.52
N ALA A 87 -2.95 0.52 -10.97
CA ALA A 87 -4.15 0.21 -11.74
C ALA A 87 -4.91 1.48 -12.12
N PRO A 88 -5.71 1.47 -13.19
CA PRO A 88 -6.64 2.57 -13.48
C PRO A 88 -7.52 2.90 -12.28
N GLY A 89 -7.59 4.18 -11.90
CA GLY A 89 -8.31 4.63 -10.71
C GLY A 89 -7.48 4.60 -9.40
N SER A 90 -6.24 4.11 -9.43
CA SER A 90 -5.31 4.28 -8.30
C SER A 90 -4.91 5.75 -8.17
N PRO A 91 -5.01 6.37 -6.99
CA PRO A 91 -4.58 7.75 -6.83
C PRO A 91 -3.05 7.86 -6.94
N SER A 92 -2.58 8.89 -7.61
CA SER A 92 -1.16 9.24 -7.64
C SER A 92 -0.71 9.87 -6.30
N THR A 93 0.58 9.86 -6.03
CA THR A 93 1.16 10.53 -4.85
C THR A 93 0.78 12.03 -4.80
N ALA A 94 0.70 12.69 -5.96
CA ALA A 94 0.29 14.09 -6.05
C ALA A 94 -1.19 14.28 -5.69
N GLU A 95 -2.07 13.40 -6.14
CA GLU A 95 -3.49 13.43 -5.79
C GLU A 95 -3.74 13.15 -4.31
N ILE A 96 -3.02 12.17 -3.72
CA ILE A 96 -3.08 11.89 -2.29
C ILE A 96 -2.72 13.14 -1.49
N ALA A 97 -1.62 13.81 -1.86
CA ALA A 97 -1.17 15.04 -1.20
C ALA A 97 -2.16 16.20 -1.40
N HIS A 98 -2.63 16.42 -2.62
CA HIS A 98 -3.58 17.49 -2.95
C HIS A 98 -4.91 17.32 -2.22
N GLN A 99 -5.42 16.09 -2.13
CA GLN A 99 -6.66 15.77 -1.44
C GLN A 99 -6.49 15.66 0.08
N GLY A 100 -5.27 15.79 0.61
CA GLY A 100 -4.98 15.66 2.03
C GLY A 100 -5.38 14.30 2.60
N ILE A 101 -5.20 13.21 1.82
CA ILE A 101 -5.55 11.88 2.29
C ILE A 101 -4.57 11.46 3.37
N THR A 102 -5.06 11.39 4.61
CA THR A 102 -4.32 10.95 5.78
C THR A 102 -5.12 9.92 6.57
N GLY A 103 -4.47 9.21 7.47
CA GLY A 103 -5.13 8.26 8.35
C GLY A 103 -4.29 8.02 9.60
N THR A 104 -4.95 7.62 10.69
CA THR A 104 -4.28 7.15 11.91
C THR A 104 -4.03 5.64 11.88
N LEU A 105 -4.68 4.96 10.94
CA LEU A 105 -4.49 3.55 10.61
C LEU A 105 -4.39 3.42 9.09
N PHE A 106 -3.50 2.53 8.64
CA PHE A 106 -3.42 2.11 7.25
C PHE A 106 -3.65 0.61 7.15
N VAL A 107 -4.54 0.22 6.25
CA VAL A 107 -4.78 -1.19 5.93
C VAL A 107 -4.04 -1.52 4.65
N HIS A 108 -3.07 -2.43 4.74
CA HIS A 108 -2.31 -2.93 3.59
C HIS A 108 -2.82 -4.34 3.27
N GLN A 109 -3.56 -4.46 2.19
CA GLN A 109 -4.03 -5.74 1.68
C GLN A 109 -3.03 -6.27 0.66
N LEU A 110 -2.50 -7.44 0.91
CA LEU A 110 -1.73 -8.22 -0.04
C LEU A 110 -2.56 -9.44 -0.36
N LEU A 111 -3.04 -9.54 -1.58
CA LEU A 111 -4.03 -10.52 -1.98
C LEU A 111 -3.50 -11.37 -3.13
N THR A 112 -3.85 -12.65 -3.09
CA THR A 112 -3.60 -13.58 -4.18
C THR A 112 -4.90 -13.77 -4.95
N VAL A 113 -4.84 -13.56 -6.25
CA VAL A 113 -5.93 -13.74 -7.20
C VAL A 113 -5.58 -14.83 -8.20
N ARG A 114 -6.54 -15.29 -8.99
CA ARG A 114 -6.26 -16.26 -10.06
C ARG A 114 -5.25 -15.67 -11.07
N PRO A 115 -4.31 -16.47 -11.56
CA PRO A 115 -3.37 -16.01 -12.58
C PRO A 115 -4.08 -15.39 -13.78
N GLY A 116 -3.61 -14.22 -14.20
CA GLY A 116 -4.16 -13.48 -15.34
C GLY A 116 -5.36 -12.57 -15.02
N THR A 117 -5.83 -12.53 -13.77
CA THR A 117 -6.96 -11.69 -13.36
C THR A 117 -6.65 -10.46 -12.49
N PRO A 118 -5.38 -10.06 -12.23
CA PRO A 118 -5.09 -8.94 -11.34
C PRO A 118 -5.81 -7.65 -11.74
N LEU A 119 -5.76 -7.25 -12.99
CA LEU A 119 -6.37 -6.00 -13.45
C LEU A 119 -7.91 -6.03 -13.40
N ASP A 120 -8.53 -7.17 -13.71
CA ASP A 120 -9.99 -7.33 -13.59
C ASP A 120 -10.44 -7.24 -12.14
N TYR A 121 -9.69 -7.88 -11.22
CA TYR A 121 -9.92 -7.76 -9.79
C TYR A 121 -9.79 -6.30 -9.33
N LEU A 122 -8.72 -5.62 -9.71
CA LEU A 122 -8.47 -4.24 -9.31
C LEU A 122 -9.51 -3.26 -9.90
N ALA A 123 -10.01 -3.49 -11.11
CA ALA A 123 -11.14 -2.74 -11.66
C ALA A 123 -12.39 -2.92 -10.78
N THR A 124 -12.68 -4.15 -10.34
CA THR A 124 -13.79 -4.44 -9.43
C THR A 124 -13.59 -3.76 -8.05
N VAL A 125 -12.35 -3.70 -7.56
CA VAL A 125 -12.02 -2.93 -6.34
C VAL A 125 -12.38 -1.46 -6.51
N VAL A 126 -11.99 -0.83 -7.62
CA VAL A 126 -12.28 0.57 -7.90
C VAL A 126 -13.78 0.83 -8.00
N GLU A 127 -14.51 -0.04 -8.70
CA GLU A 127 -15.94 0.13 -8.94
C GLU A 127 -16.81 -0.13 -7.70
N GLN A 128 -16.43 -1.09 -6.86
CA GLN A 128 -17.29 -1.60 -5.80
C GLN A 128 -16.72 -1.43 -4.40
N GLN A 129 -15.46 -1.80 -4.17
CA GLN A 129 -14.87 -1.73 -2.84
C GLN A 129 -14.57 -0.28 -2.42
N VAL A 130 -14.06 0.53 -3.34
CA VAL A 130 -13.71 1.93 -3.04
C VAL A 130 -14.92 2.72 -2.55
N PRO A 131 -16.08 2.76 -3.23
CA PRO A 131 -17.25 3.46 -2.72
C PRO A 131 -17.80 2.83 -1.44
N LEU A 132 -17.90 1.50 -1.37
CA LEU A 132 -18.44 0.80 -0.21
C LEU A 132 -17.59 1.05 1.06
N TRP A 133 -16.27 0.90 0.97
CA TRP A 133 -15.39 1.15 2.12
C TRP A 133 -15.27 2.63 2.45
N GLY A 134 -15.50 3.51 1.46
CA GLY A 134 -15.56 4.95 1.63
C GLY A 134 -16.63 5.38 2.65
N GLU A 135 -17.76 4.69 2.71
CA GLU A 135 -18.84 4.93 3.68
C GLU A 135 -18.38 4.69 5.13
N TYR A 136 -17.37 3.86 5.32
CA TYR A 136 -16.72 3.57 6.61
C TYR A 136 -15.45 4.41 6.85
N GLY A 137 -15.24 5.46 6.07
CA GLY A 137 -14.10 6.37 6.22
C GLY A 137 -12.77 5.82 5.70
N HIS A 138 -12.79 4.79 4.83
CA HIS A 138 -11.61 4.32 4.14
C HIS A 138 -11.40 5.09 2.84
N ARG A 139 -10.16 5.48 2.59
CA ARG A 139 -9.75 6.13 1.34
C ARG A 139 -8.58 5.36 0.73
N ALA A 140 -8.71 4.91 -0.50
CA ALA A 140 -7.63 4.22 -1.18
C ALA A 140 -6.44 5.17 -1.39
N THR A 141 -5.25 4.72 -1.02
CA THR A 141 -3.97 5.43 -1.25
C THR A 141 -3.08 4.68 -2.23
N GLY A 142 -3.47 3.49 -2.65
CA GLY A 142 -2.77 2.71 -3.66
C GLY A 142 -3.57 1.48 -4.05
N ILE A 143 -3.67 1.25 -5.37
CA ILE A 143 -4.33 0.10 -5.97
C ILE A 143 -3.36 -0.40 -7.05
N TYR A 144 -2.69 -1.53 -6.80
CA TYR A 144 -1.52 -1.94 -7.57
C TYR A 144 -1.56 -3.40 -7.99
N GLU A 145 -1.19 -3.68 -9.24
CA GLU A 145 -0.71 -5.00 -9.64
C GLU A 145 0.76 -5.17 -9.27
N VAL A 146 1.19 -6.39 -8.99
CA VAL A 146 2.60 -6.73 -8.78
C VAL A 146 3.20 -7.18 -10.11
N LEU A 147 4.12 -6.37 -10.64
CA LEU A 147 4.73 -6.63 -11.94
C LEU A 147 5.61 -7.88 -11.92
N GLY A 148 5.47 -8.69 -12.95
CA GLY A 148 6.14 -9.98 -13.03
C GLY A 148 5.48 -11.09 -12.17
N ASN A 149 4.36 -10.79 -11.51
CA ASN A 149 3.59 -11.74 -10.74
C ASN A 149 2.11 -11.68 -11.17
N GLN A 150 1.64 -12.70 -11.87
CA GLN A 150 0.32 -12.72 -12.50
C GLN A 150 -0.85 -12.97 -11.54
N HIS A 151 -0.60 -13.10 -10.24
CA HIS A 151 -1.61 -13.47 -9.26
C HIS A 151 -1.53 -12.70 -7.94
N GLU A 152 -0.74 -11.64 -7.87
CA GLU A 152 -0.61 -10.86 -6.64
C GLU A 152 -0.99 -9.40 -6.87
N VAL A 153 -1.79 -8.84 -5.97
CA VAL A 153 -2.21 -7.45 -5.98
C VAL A 153 -2.04 -6.82 -4.61
N VAL A 154 -1.89 -5.51 -4.59
CA VAL A 154 -1.75 -4.71 -3.36
C VAL A 154 -2.78 -3.60 -3.36
N VAL A 155 -3.56 -3.49 -2.28
CA VAL A 155 -4.45 -2.35 -2.06
C VAL A 155 -4.14 -1.73 -0.70
N VAL A 156 -3.98 -0.41 -0.68
CA VAL A 156 -3.62 0.34 0.53
C VAL A 156 -4.71 1.37 0.82
N TRP A 157 -5.17 1.37 2.07
CA TRP A 157 -6.22 2.25 2.54
C TRP A 157 -5.72 3.10 3.70
N ALA A 158 -6.03 4.39 3.67
CA ALA A 158 -5.95 5.28 4.81
C ALA A 158 -7.31 5.28 5.53
N THR A 159 -7.32 5.13 6.84
CA THR A 159 -8.53 5.11 7.66
C THR A 159 -8.21 5.51 9.12
N SER A 160 -9.14 5.26 10.01
CA SER A 160 -8.99 5.37 11.46
C SER A 160 -9.32 4.04 12.14
N ILE A 161 -8.94 3.90 13.41
CA ILE A 161 -9.36 2.75 14.23
C ILE A 161 -10.89 2.64 14.24
N ALA A 162 -11.60 3.75 14.42
CA ALA A 162 -13.07 3.76 14.44
C ALA A 162 -13.65 3.31 13.09
N GLY A 163 -13.12 3.82 11.96
CA GLY A 163 -13.55 3.40 10.62
C GLY A 163 -13.34 1.91 10.37
N GLN A 164 -12.16 1.41 10.71
CA GLN A 164 -11.86 -0.02 10.59
C GLN A 164 -12.75 -0.88 11.49
N THR A 165 -12.99 -0.46 12.72
CA THR A 165 -13.86 -1.17 13.67
C THR A 165 -15.31 -1.17 13.19
N GLY A 166 -15.84 -0.03 12.73
CA GLY A 166 -17.20 0.08 12.20
C GLY A 166 -17.43 -0.83 11.00
N LEU A 167 -16.49 -0.84 10.03
CA LEU A 167 -16.56 -1.74 8.88
C LEU A 167 -16.60 -3.21 9.31
N ARG A 168 -15.74 -3.62 10.27
CA ARG A 168 -15.68 -4.99 10.73
C ARG A 168 -16.94 -5.39 11.51
N ALA A 169 -17.44 -4.50 12.37
CA ALA A 169 -18.66 -4.74 13.14
C ALA A 169 -19.89 -4.91 12.22
N ALA A 170 -20.07 -4.01 11.24
CA ALA A 170 -21.16 -4.12 10.27
C ALA A 170 -21.12 -5.41 9.44
N ARG A 171 -19.90 -5.83 9.04
CA ARG A 171 -19.70 -7.12 8.34
C ARG A 171 -20.05 -8.31 9.23
N ASP A 172 -19.59 -8.31 10.49
CA ASP A 172 -19.83 -9.42 11.41
C ASP A 172 -21.32 -9.52 11.77
N ALA A 173 -22.00 -8.39 11.93
CA ALA A 173 -23.44 -8.34 12.10
C ALA A 173 -24.21 -8.90 10.88
N ALA A 174 -23.80 -8.54 9.66
CA ALA A 174 -24.39 -9.10 8.44
C ALA A 174 -24.18 -10.61 8.28
N ARG A 175 -23.16 -11.17 8.97
CA ARG A 175 -22.92 -12.61 9.05
C ARG A 175 -23.64 -13.30 10.23
N GLY A 176 -24.37 -12.55 11.03
CA GLY A 176 -25.02 -13.05 12.23
C GLY A 176 -24.07 -13.40 13.37
N LEU A 177 -22.86 -12.82 13.37
CA LEU A 177 -21.83 -13.03 14.40
C LEU A 177 -21.92 -12.00 15.53
N SER A 178 -22.68 -10.93 15.36
CA SER A 178 -22.92 -9.86 16.34
C SER A 178 -24.29 -9.23 16.08
N ASP A 179 -24.90 -8.70 17.14
CA ASP A 179 -26.14 -7.93 17.13
C ASP A 179 -25.96 -6.50 17.67
N GLU A 180 -24.70 -6.09 17.89
CA GLU A 180 -24.37 -4.79 18.46
C GLU A 180 -24.59 -3.61 17.51
N VAL A 181 -24.58 -3.87 16.21
CA VAL A 181 -24.80 -2.87 15.15
C VAL A 181 -25.64 -3.46 14.03
N GLU A 182 -26.20 -2.61 13.20
CA GLU A 182 -26.89 -3.04 11.97
C GLU A 182 -25.87 -3.65 11.00
N GLY A 183 -26.21 -4.80 10.42
CA GLY A 183 -25.37 -5.49 9.44
C GLY A 183 -25.44 -4.84 8.07
N ASP A 184 -24.34 -4.86 7.33
CA ASP A 184 -24.28 -4.42 5.93
C ASP A 184 -24.00 -5.61 5.00
N ASP A 185 -25.05 -6.16 4.42
CA ASP A 185 -24.97 -7.29 3.50
C ASP A 185 -24.12 -7.01 2.27
N ARG A 186 -23.91 -5.74 1.90
CA ARG A 186 -23.04 -5.37 0.77
C ARG A 186 -21.58 -5.75 1.03
N LEU A 187 -21.13 -5.70 2.30
CA LEU A 187 -19.78 -6.14 2.69
C LEU A 187 -19.59 -7.64 2.49
N VAL A 188 -20.59 -8.44 2.86
CA VAL A 188 -20.57 -9.90 2.67
C VAL A 188 -20.65 -10.22 1.17
N ALA A 189 -21.52 -9.56 0.44
CA ALA A 189 -21.65 -9.71 -1.01
C ALA A 189 -20.35 -9.32 -1.76
N TRP A 190 -19.64 -8.31 -1.30
CA TRP A 190 -18.32 -7.97 -1.82
C TRP A 190 -17.31 -9.10 -1.59
N GLU A 191 -17.22 -9.64 -0.36
CA GLU A 191 -16.30 -10.73 -0.03
C GLU A 191 -16.56 -11.97 -0.89
N GLN A 192 -17.84 -12.32 -1.10
CA GLN A 192 -18.22 -13.46 -1.95
C GLN A 192 -17.82 -13.24 -3.41
N ARG A 193 -18.03 -12.03 -3.95
CA ARG A 193 -17.61 -11.71 -5.32
C ARG A 193 -16.09 -11.69 -5.47
N SER A 194 -15.40 -11.08 -4.52
CA SER A 194 -13.95 -10.99 -4.56
C SER A 194 -13.26 -12.35 -4.48
N ALA A 195 -13.89 -13.32 -3.80
CA ALA A 195 -13.41 -14.70 -3.73
C ALA A 195 -13.51 -15.46 -5.07
N ALA A 196 -14.19 -14.92 -6.06
CA ALA A 196 -14.28 -15.51 -7.40
C ALA A 196 -13.05 -15.21 -8.27
N PHE A 197 -12.21 -14.27 -7.87
CA PHE A 197 -10.95 -13.94 -8.54
C PHE A 197 -9.79 -14.75 -7.95
#